data_46d31fe846c124fa419f51e29f3a8e05
#
_entry.id   46d31fe846c124fa419f51e29f3a8e05
#
_cell.length_a   1.000
_cell.length_b   1.000
_cell.length_c   1.000
_cell.angle_alpha   90.00
_cell.angle_beta   90.00
_cell.angle_gamma   90.00
#
_symmetry.space_group_name_H-M   'P 1'
#
loop_
_entity.id
_entity.type
_entity.pdbx_description
1 polymer ?
#
loop_
_entity_poly.entity_id
_entity_poly.type
_entity_poly.pdbx_seq_one_letter_code
_entity_poly.pdbx_strand_id
1 'polypeptide(L)'
;VIKTASLAAAALVAALTFGAPAQAANLDEGIVQYRMENFEEALALLQKARAEQPESSLAAFYLGMARKQGGDIAGAIKDLTDAATLKPPVLDAYLELADAWHVQGDDDKALEWANRSEAAGVNPARSAFLKGIILAGLGKTDEAVASFEKAKGLDPSLNQPAQLQIAMAMAGSRKLTRARDALRAVVAADPNSEIAGYAREYEQSFTRILESYRPLHLTLGLNYLYDDNAISSPSNAGARAQIGNPTGQRDHAFMGSFRLDYTPLLENDYTFSAQYLVQSTKYGDTNTAEENPSTVINSLTVNPGRSFGNSIFSLPINFSHVFLKEKEYQVLVTVRPTWSWQAAPQHILQAAANFTRRDMLQDPLVQDEDRDANIGGASAGYIFSYGDQGGMAALRYDFSYDNARGVNWKNRGHRYSASGVIPLSAALKFNLSGEVSTQDYFKTNTVFDVQRDDTTWFGTAGLSWNLTGNVALLAQYSHTTAKSNIKVYDYNRNTFSTGIEFSF
;
A
#
# COMPACT_ATOMS: atom_id res chain seq x y z
N VAL A 1 -99.09 18.37 13.98
CA VAL A 1 -98.20 17.82 14.97
C VAL A 1 -97.02 17.20 14.25
N ILE A 2 -95.78 17.60 14.58
CA ILE A 2 -94.50 17.14 14.04
C ILE A 2 -93.94 18.07 12.94
N LYS A 3 -93.26 19.13 13.33
CA LYS A 3 -92.20 19.83 12.58
C LYS A 3 -91.58 20.93 13.45
N THR A 4 -90.77 20.64 14.49
CA THR A 4 -89.84 21.59 15.13
C THR A 4 -88.84 20.83 16.03
N ALA A 5 -88.03 19.93 15.45
CA ALA A 5 -86.94 19.31 16.22
C ALA A 5 -85.74 18.93 15.34
N SER A 6 -85.39 19.72 14.30
CA SER A 6 -84.26 19.35 13.43
C SER A 6 -83.29 20.54 13.11
N LEU A 7 -83.30 21.63 13.87
CA LEU A 7 -82.42 22.77 13.66
C LEU A 7 -81.41 23.05 14.81
N ALA A 8 -81.51 22.34 15.91
CA ALA A 8 -80.58 22.49 17.04
C ALA A 8 -79.41 21.51 17.06
N ALA A 9 -79.47 20.43 16.25
CA ALA A 9 -78.41 19.42 16.17
C ALA A 9 -77.32 19.71 15.14
N ALA A 10 -77.60 20.62 14.14
CA ALA A 10 -76.62 20.97 13.11
C ALA A 10 -75.67 22.12 13.50
N ALA A 11 -75.99 22.87 14.59
CA ALA A 11 -75.12 23.96 15.09
C ALA A 11 -74.08 23.50 16.12
N LEU A 12 -74.19 22.30 16.70
CA LEU A 12 -73.25 21.79 17.72
C LEU A 12 -72.17 20.91 17.15
N VAL A 13 -72.26 20.46 15.90
CA VAL A 13 -71.23 19.71 15.19
C VAL A 13 -70.24 20.61 14.44
N ALA A 14 -70.62 21.89 14.17
CA ALA A 14 -69.76 22.86 13.52
C ALA A 14 -68.80 23.62 14.46
N ALA A 15 -68.96 23.44 15.82
CA ALA A 15 -68.11 24.13 16.80
C ALA A 15 -66.99 23.28 17.41
N LEU A 16 -66.82 22.01 16.95
CA LEU A 16 -65.76 21.11 17.43
C LEU A 16 -64.63 20.85 16.42
N THR A 17 -64.66 21.54 15.25
CA THR A 17 -63.61 21.39 14.20
C THR A 17 -62.72 22.63 14.04
N PHE A 18 -62.79 23.61 14.91
CA PHE A 18 -61.90 24.76 14.88
C PHE A 18 -61.02 24.79 16.15
N GLY A 19 -59.79 24.27 16.01
CA GLY A 19 -58.82 24.44 17.04
C GLY A 19 -57.60 23.53 17.02
N ALA A 20 -57.28 22.94 15.85
CA ALA A 20 -55.90 22.49 15.70
C ALA A 20 -55.10 23.79 15.43
N PRO A 21 -54.04 24.13 16.22
CA PRO A 21 -53.23 25.28 15.95
C PRO A 21 -52.60 25.08 14.55
N ALA A 22 -52.65 26.11 13.73
CA ALA A 22 -52.02 26.12 12.38
C ALA A 22 -50.54 25.67 12.35
N GLN A 23 -49.93 25.69 13.53
CA GLN A 23 -48.56 25.18 13.79
C GLN A 23 -48.41 23.66 13.68
N ALA A 24 -49.42 22.85 13.89
CA ALA A 24 -49.35 21.39 13.70
C ALA A 24 -49.54 20.98 12.22
N ALA A 25 -50.18 21.83 11.44
CA ALA A 25 -50.55 21.52 10.06
C ALA A 25 -49.33 21.35 9.13
N ASN A 26 -48.30 22.18 9.28
CA ASN A 26 -47.07 22.10 8.45
C ASN A 26 -46.22 20.87 8.77
N LEU A 27 -46.16 20.44 10.03
CA LEU A 27 -45.45 19.23 10.43
C LEU A 27 -46.21 17.96 9.92
N ASP A 28 -47.51 17.89 10.18
CA ASP A 28 -48.32 16.72 9.81
C ASP A 28 -48.35 16.55 8.28
N GLU A 29 -48.59 17.64 7.55
CA GLU A 29 -48.56 17.63 6.08
C GLU A 29 -47.17 17.31 5.52
N GLY A 30 -46.13 17.90 6.11
CA GLY A 30 -44.73 17.61 5.73
C GLY A 30 -44.35 16.15 5.93
N ILE A 31 -44.87 15.48 7.02
CA ILE A 31 -44.68 14.05 7.25
C ILE A 31 -45.45 13.23 6.21
N VAL A 32 -46.66 13.66 5.85
CA VAL A 32 -47.46 12.98 4.82
C VAL A 32 -46.76 13.06 3.47
N GLN A 33 -46.31 14.23 3.06
CA GLN A 33 -45.55 14.41 1.79
C GLN A 33 -44.24 13.59 1.79
N TYR A 34 -43.50 13.55 2.92
CA TYR A 34 -42.32 12.70 3.04
C TYR A 34 -42.65 11.20 2.83
N ARG A 35 -43.75 10.72 3.44
CA ARG A 35 -44.20 9.32 3.27
C ARG A 35 -44.70 9.00 1.87
N MET A 36 -45.18 10.02 1.15
CA MET A 36 -45.58 9.91 -0.27
C MET A 36 -44.39 10.08 -1.23
N GLU A 37 -43.16 10.18 -0.70
CA GLU A 37 -41.92 10.40 -1.47
C GLU A 37 -41.89 11.71 -2.24
N ASN A 38 -42.74 12.68 -1.91
CA ASN A 38 -42.75 14.04 -2.43
C ASN A 38 -41.72 14.88 -1.63
N PHE A 39 -40.43 14.58 -1.82
CA PHE A 39 -39.36 15.11 -0.93
C PHE A 39 -39.15 16.63 -1.03
N GLU A 40 -39.40 17.26 -2.19
CA GLU A 40 -39.28 18.71 -2.35
C GLU A 40 -40.37 19.47 -1.58
N GLU A 41 -41.62 19.02 -1.68
CA GLU A 41 -42.75 19.56 -0.93
C GLU A 41 -42.61 19.28 0.57
N ALA A 42 -42.18 18.09 0.93
CA ALA A 42 -41.89 17.72 2.31
C ALA A 42 -40.83 18.65 2.91
N LEU A 43 -39.74 18.90 2.19
CA LEU A 43 -38.66 19.76 2.64
C LEU A 43 -39.16 21.19 2.93
N ALA A 44 -39.96 21.75 2.03
CA ALA A 44 -40.51 23.11 2.18
C ALA A 44 -41.45 23.26 3.38
N LEU A 45 -42.29 22.23 3.63
CA LEU A 45 -43.22 22.20 4.77
C LEU A 45 -42.50 21.95 6.07
N LEU A 46 -41.55 21.01 6.09
CA LEU A 46 -40.78 20.68 7.29
C LEU A 46 -39.83 21.80 7.72
N GLN A 47 -39.30 22.60 6.78
CA GLN A 47 -38.54 23.82 7.10
C GLN A 47 -39.42 24.83 7.82
N LYS A 48 -40.66 25.04 7.36
CA LYS A 48 -41.62 25.93 8.03
C LYS A 48 -41.98 25.40 9.42
N ALA A 49 -42.29 24.09 9.52
CA ALA A 49 -42.61 23.44 10.79
C ALA A 49 -41.44 23.57 11.80
N ARG A 50 -40.21 23.43 11.33
CA ARG A 50 -39.01 23.59 12.18
C ARG A 50 -38.80 25.03 12.64
N ALA A 51 -39.10 26.03 11.78
CA ALA A 51 -39.06 27.45 12.15
C ALA A 51 -40.16 27.81 13.18
N GLU A 52 -41.36 27.22 13.04
CA GLU A 52 -42.47 27.42 13.94
C GLU A 52 -42.30 26.70 15.30
N GLN A 53 -41.61 25.55 15.26
CA GLN A 53 -41.40 24.67 16.45
C GLN A 53 -39.90 24.33 16.64
N PRO A 54 -39.04 25.28 17.02
CA PRO A 54 -37.59 25.06 17.14
C PRO A 54 -37.20 23.96 18.12
N GLU A 55 -38.02 23.66 19.14
CA GLU A 55 -37.76 22.60 20.12
C GLU A 55 -38.36 21.26 19.77
N SER A 56 -39.02 21.13 18.60
CA SER A 56 -39.64 19.88 18.17
C SER A 56 -38.58 18.92 17.62
N SER A 57 -38.24 17.88 18.39
CA SER A 57 -37.35 16.80 17.94
C SER A 57 -37.93 16.04 16.75
N LEU A 58 -39.26 15.92 16.66
CA LEU A 58 -39.94 15.24 15.56
C LEU A 58 -39.84 16.06 14.25
N ALA A 59 -40.02 17.39 14.31
CA ALA A 59 -39.82 18.27 13.15
C ALA A 59 -38.37 18.23 12.67
N ALA A 60 -37.42 18.24 13.60
CA ALA A 60 -36.00 18.11 13.29
C ALA A 60 -35.70 16.76 12.62
N PHE A 61 -36.28 15.65 13.12
CA PHE A 61 -36.08 14.32 12.56
C PHE A 61 -36.52 14.25 11.10
N TYR A 62 -37.78 14.61 10.83
CA TYR A 62 -38.31 14.51 9.46
C TYR A 62 -37.65 15.51 8.50
N LEU A 63 -37.26 16.71 8.98
CA LEU A 63 -36.47 17.65 8.17
C LEU A 63 -35.10 17.08 7.82
N GLY A 64 -34.41 16.46 8.78
CA GLY A 64 -33.14 15.78 8.55
C GLY A 64 -33.26 14.62 7.56
N MET A 65 -34.34 13.84 7.69
CA MET A 65 -34.65 12.76 6.75
C MET A 65 -34.93 13.28 5.31
N ALA A 66 -35.70 14.36 5.19
CA ALA A 66 -36.00 14.96 3.87
C ALA A 66 -34.73 15.55 3.22
N ARG A 67 -33.85 16.20 4.00
CA ARG A 67 -32.55 16.70 3.51
C ARG A 67 -31.64 15.58 3.07
N LYS A 68 -31.60 14.47 3.83
CA LYS A 68 -30.81 13.29 3.46
C LYS A 68 -31.24 12.73 2.11
N GLN A 69 -32.55 12.62 1.86
CA GLN A 69 -33.09 12.18 0.55
C GLN A 69 -32.78 13.20 -0.57
N GLY A 70 -32.77 14.49 -0.26
CA GLY A 70 -32.34 15.53 -1.19
C GLY A 70 -30.84 15.67 -1.39
N GLY A 71 -30.01 14.84 -0.74
CA GLY A 71 -28.56 14.85 -0.86
C GLY A 71 -27.84 15.91 -0.01
N ASP A 72 -28.56 16.72 0.78
CA ASP A 72 -27.96 17.65 1.75
C ASP A 72 -27.57 16.90 3.03
N ILE A 73 -26.50 16.09 2.95
CA ILE A 73 -26.02 15.26 4.05
C ILE A 73 -25.58 16.12 5.26
N ALA A 74 -24.88 17.24 5.01
CA ALA A 74 -24.41 18.13 6.08
C ALA A 74 -25.58 18.78 6.84
N GLY A 75 -26.61 19.26 6.12
CA GLY A 75 -27.83 19.77 6.73
C GLY A 75 -28.62 18.67 7.45
N ALA A 76 -28.68 17.47 6.90
CA ALA A 76 -29.32 16.32 7.53
C ALA A 76 -28.66 15.96 8.85
N ILE A 77 -27.32 15.91 8.92
CA ILE A 77 -26.59 15.63 10.18
C ILE A 77 -26.94 16.65 11.26
N LYS A 78 -27.03 17.93 10.89
CA LYS A 78 -27.40 18.99 11.86
C LYS A 78 -28.78 18.74 12.44
N ASP A 79 -29.79 18.56 11.58
CA ASP A 79 -31.17 18.39 12.02
C ASP A 79 -31.39 17.05 12.75
N LEU A 80 -30.76 15.97 12.30
CA LEU A 80 -30.80 14.68 13.01
C LEU A 80 -30.11 14.74 14.36
N THR A 81 -29.05 15.56 14.52
CA THR A 81 -28.41 15.80 15.82
C THR A 81 -29.35 16.53 16.78
N ASP A 82 -30.08 17.55 16.27
CA ASP A 82 -31.14 18.21 17.06
C ASP A 82 -32.23 17.20 17.45
N ALA A 83 -32.68 16.34 16.53
CA ALA A 83 -33.67 15.31 16.81
C ALA A 83 -33.21 14.30 17.89
N ALA A 84 -31.93 14.00 17.92
CA ALA A 84 -31.31 13.09 18.87
C ALA A 84 -31.07 13.71 20.26
N THR A 85 -31.00 15.06 20.37
CA THR A 85 -30.60 15.76 21.58
C THR A 85 -31.72 16.57 22.24
N LEU A 86 -32.70 17.04 21.47
CA LEU A 86 -33.90 17.69 21.99
C LEU A 86 -34.76 16.73 22.83
N LYS A 87 -35.63 17.27 23.68
CA LYS A 87 -36.47 16.47 24.57
C LYS A 87 -37.93 16.55 24.20
N PRO A 88 -38.63 15.40 24.04
CA PRO A 88 -38.08 14.02 24.10
C PRO A 88 -37.27 13.70 22.86
N PRO A 89 -36.14 12.95 22.96
CA PRO A 89 -35.33 12.60 21.77
C PRO A 89 -36.06 11.61 20.89
N VAL A 90 -35.82 11.74 19.56
CA VAL A 90 -36.22 10.72 18.58
C VAL A 90 -35.10 9.69 18.48
N LEU A 91 -35.27 8.52 19.05
CA LEU A 91 -34.23 7.50 19.11
C LEU A 91 -33.81 6.98 17.72
N ASP A 92 -34.77 6.93 16.77
CA ASP A 92 -34.50 6.54 15.37
C ASP A 92 -33.45 7.46 14.71
N ALA A 93 -33.30 8.70 15.19
CA ALA A 93 -32.27 9.60 14.69
C ALA A 93 -30.83 9.07 14.92
N TYR A 94 -30.61 8.20 15.89
CA TYR A 94 -29.28 7.60 16.14
C TYR A 94 -28.83 6.74 14.95
N LEU A 95 -29.73 5.93 14.42
CA LEU A 95 -29.43 5.08 13.28
C LEU A 95 -29.22 5.91 12.00
N GLU A 96 -30.07 6.92 11.81
CA GLU A 96 -29.97 7.78 10.62
C GLU A 96 -28.73 8.72 10.67
N LEU A 97 -28.29 9.12 11.87
CA LEU A 97 -27.01 9.82 12.06
C LEU A 97 -25.81 8.93 11.74
N ALA A 98 -25.84 7.67 12.18
CA ALA A 98 -24.79 6.73 11.85
C ALA A 98 -24.64 6.58 10.33
N ASP A 99 -25.76 6.45 9.61
CA ASP A 99 -25.78 6.34 8.16
C ASP A 99 -25.31 7.65 7.49
N ALA A 100 -25.78 8.80 7.95
CA ALA A 100 -25.40 10.10 7.40
C ALA A 100 -23.91 10.41 7.59
N TRP A 101 -23.32 10.11 8.74
CA TRP A 101 -21.88 10.26 8.98
C TRP A 101 -21.05 9.29 8.12
N HIS A 102 -21.55 8.05 7.93
CA HIS A 102 -20.90 7.10 7.02
C HIS A 102 -20.91 7.60 5.57
N VAL A 103 -22.04 8.10 5.08
CA VAL A 103 -22.15 8.70 3.74
C VAL A 103 -21.23 9.91 3.59
N GLN A 104 -21.02 10.69 4.67
CA GLN A 104 -20.10 11.82 4.68
C GLN A 104 -18.62 11.39 4.73
N GLY A 105 -18.33 10.11 5.02
CA GLY A 105 -16.98 9.55 5.10
C GLY A 105 -16.30 9.68 6.47
N ASP A 106 -17.04 10.07 7.52
CA ASP A 106 -16.54 10.10 8.90
C ASP A 106 -17.01 8.83 9.65
N ASP A 107 -16.33 7.72 9.35
CA ASP A 107 -16.69 6.42 9.91
C ASP A 107 -16.46 6.31 11.42
N ASP A 108 -15.60 7.13 12.01
CA ASP A 108 -15.41 7.16 13.47
C ASP A 108 -16.65 7.71 14.17
N LYS A 109 -17.22 8.83 13.68
CA LYS A 109 -18.49 9.36 14.19
C LYS A 109 -19.66 8.47 13.85
N ALA A 110 -19.66 7.88 12.65
CA ALA A 110 -20.69 6.91 12.28
C ALA A 110 -20.73 5.74 13.27
N LEU A 111 -19.58 5.20 13.68
CA LEU A 111 -19.48 4.11 14.65
C LEU A 111 -19.99 4.54 16.04
N GLU A 112 -19.71 5.77 16.46
CA GLU A 112 -20.23 6.31 17.74
C GLU A 112 -21.76 6.30 17.77
N TRP A 113 -22.41 6.81 16.70
CA TRP A 113 -23.84 6.84 16.60
C TRP A 113 -24.46 5.46 16.38
N ALA A 114 -23.81 4.56 15.64
CA ALA A 114 -24.23 3.17 15.50
C ALA A 114 -24.25 2.44 16.86
N ASN A 115 -23.25 2.67 17.71
CA ASN A 115 -23.19 2.12 19.07
C ASN A 115 -24.33 2.68 19.96
N ARG A 116 -24.67 3.97 19.83
CA ARG A 116 -25.80 4.58 20.55
C ARG A 116 -27.14 3.99 20.06
N SER A 117 -27.30 3.78 18.77
CA SER A 117 -28.47 3.14 18.18
C SER A 117 -28.66 1.72 18.70
N GLU A 118 -27.58 0.95 18.73
CA GLU A 118 -27.58 -0.42 19.26
C GLU A 118 -27.91 -0.46 20.74
N ALA A 119 -27.33 0.43 21.56
CA ALA A 119 -27.59 0.52 23.00
C ALA A 119 -29.02 0.96 23.32
N ALA A 120 -29.62 1.80 22.47
CA ALA A 120 -31.02 2.23 22.58
C ALA A 120 -32.02 1.19 22.06
N GLY A 121 -31.56 0.09 21.43
CA GLY A 121 -32.41 -0.95 20.85
C GLY A 121 -33.16 -0.48 19.60
N VAL A 122 -32.68 0.52 18.89
CA VAL A 122 -33.31 1.04 17.67
C VAL A 122 -33.07 0.06 16.52
N ASN A 123 -34.14 -0.50 15.98
CA ASN A 123 -34.10 -1.46 14.88
C ASN A 123 -32.86 -2.38 14.92
N PRO A 124 -32.79 -3.34 15.85
CA PRO A 124 -31.53 -4.02 16.20
C PRO A 124 -30.86 -4.71 15.02
N ALA A 125 -31.64 -5.23 14.08
CA ALA A 125 -31.10 -5.92 12.88
C ALA A 125 -30.43 -4.90 11.94
N ARG A 126 -31.12 -3.78 11.63
CA ARG A 126 -30.58 -2.73 10.75
C ARG A 126 -29.40 -2.01 11.39
N SER A 127 -29.43 -1.76 12.72
CA SER A 127 -28.31 -1.18 13.46
C SER A 127 -27.09 -2.06 13.41
N ALA A 128 -27.23 -3.37 13.61
CA ALA A 128 -26.12 -4.31 13.51
C ALA A 128 -25.58 -4.39 12.08
N PHE A 129 -26.46 -4.37 11.06
CA PHE A 129 -26.05 -4.38 9.67
C PHE A 129 -25.26 -3.14 9.28
N LEU A 130 -25.76 -1.94 9.61
CA LEU A 130 -25.06 -0.67 9.35
C LEU A 130 -23.74 -0.58 10.10
N LYS A 131 -23.72 -1.02 11.38
CA LYS A 131 -22.47 -1.11 12.15
C LYS A 131 -21.43 -2.00 11.47
N GLY A 132 -21.87 -3.12 10.88
CA GLY A 132 -21.01 -4.00 10.10
C GLY A 132 -20.40 -3.29 8.89
N ILE A 133 -21.18 -2.48 8.14
CA ILE A 133 -20.69 -1.68 7.00
C ILE A 133 -19.64 -0.68 7.46
N ILE A 134 -19.91 0.07 8.52
CA ILE A 134 -19.01 1.09 9.09
C ILE A 134 -17.69 0.45 9.54
N LEU A 135 -17.76 -0.67 10.28
CA LEU A 135 -16.59 -1.42 10.74
C LEU A 135 -15.76 -1.98 9.58
N ALA A 136 -16.41 -2.42 8.50
CA ALA A 136 -15.71 -2.84 7.29
C ALA A 136 -14.97 -1.66 6.62
N GLY A 137 -15.59 -0.49 6.57
CA GLY A 137 -14.96 0.76 6.09
C GLY A 137 -13.73 1.14 6.91
N LEU A 138 -13.78 0.95 8.23
CA LEU A 138 -12.65 1.16 9.15
C LEU A 138 -11.59 0.05 9.11
N GLY A 139 -11.75 -0.98 8.26
CA GLY A 139 -10.84 -2.13 8.18
C GLY A 139 -10.92 -3.10 9.37
N LYS A 140 -11.90 -2.95 10.26
CA LYS A 140 -12.14 -3.82 11.42
C LYS A 140 -12.95 -5.05 11.02
N THR A 141 -12.35 -5.87 10.14
CA THR A 141 -13.04 -6.96 9.44
C THR A 141 -13.70 -7.98 10.38
N ASP A 142 -13.02 -8.42 11.42
CA ASP A 142 -13.57 -9.46 12.30
C ASP A 142 -14.75 -8.93 13.14
N GLU A 143 -14.73 -7.65 13.54
CA GLU A 143 -15.84 -6.97 14.20
C GLU A 143 -17.01 -6.74 13.23
N ALA A 144 -16.70 -6.40 11.96
CA ALA A 144 -17.70 -6.24 10.90
C ALA A 144 -18.44 -7.56 10.66
N VAL A 145 -17.70 -8.66 10.51
CA VAL A 145 -18.29 -10.02 10.35
C VAL A 145 -19.20 -10.37 11.52
N ALA A 146 -18.75 -10.12 12.77
CA ALA A 146 -19.58 -10.38 13.95
C ALA A 146 -20.90 -9.55 13.94
N SER A 147 -20.82 -8.29 13.47
CA SER A 147 -21.99 -7.41 13.38
C SER A 147 -22.97 -7.87 12.28
N PHE A 148 -22.47 -8.31 11.12
CA PHE A 148 -23.31 -8.89 10.06
C PHE A 148 -23.95 -10.22 10.48
N GLU A 149 -23.20 -11.10 11.17
CA GLU A 149 -23.77 -12.35 11.71
C GLU A 149 -24.89 -12.08 12.73
N LYS A 150 -24.70 -11.05 13.59
CA LYS A 150 -25.76 -10.59 14.50
C LYS A 150 -26.97 -10.10 13.74
N ALA A 151 -26.81 -9.30 12.67
CA ALA A 151 -27.91 -8.82 11.86
C ALA A 151 -28.72 -9.98 11.24
N LYS A 152 -28.04 -10.98 10.67
CA LYS A 152 -28.65 -12.22 10.13
C LYS A 152 -29.45 -12.98 11.19
N GLY A 153 -28.91 -13.07 12.41
CA GLY A 153 -29.60 -13.77 13.52
C GLY A 153 -30.88 -13.05 14.00
N LEU A 154 -30.91 -11.72 13.83
CA LEU A 154 -32.03 -10.88 14.22
C LEU A 154 -33.13 -10.78 13.15
N ASP A 155 -32.74 -10.79 11.87
CA ASP A 155 -33.64 -10.73 10.73
C ASP A 155 -33.15 -11.66 9.61
N PRO A 156 -33.84 -12.80 9.39
CA PRO A 156 -33.52 -13.75 8.32
C PRO A 156 -33.53 -13.16 6.91
N SER A 157 -34.28 -12.07 6.67
CA SER A 157 -34.28 -11.39 5.36
C SER A 157 -32.94 -10.75 5.01
N LEU A 158 -32.12 -10.45 6.01
CA LEU A 158 -30.78 -9.92 5.86
C LEU A 158 -29.72 -11.02 5.61
N ASN A 159 -30.12 -12.30 5.58
CA ASN A 159 -29.15 -13.39 5.44
C ASN A 159 -28.27 -13.21 4.20
N GLN A 160 -28.85 -13.06 3.03
CA GLN A 160 -28.11 -12.94 1.78
C GLN A 160 -27.36 -11.59 1.63
N PRO A 161 -27.99 -10.41 1.92
CA PRO A 161 -27.27 -9.14 1.93
C PRO A 161 -26.08 -9.10 2.89
N ALA A 162 -26.26 -9.60 4.12
CA ALA A 162 -25.18 -9.60 5.12
C ALA A 162 -24.04 -10.56 4.73
N GLN A 163 -24.36 -11.72 4.17
CA GLN A 163 -23.36 -12.67 3.68
C GLN A 163 -22.54 -12.08 2.53
N LEU A 164 -23.17 -11.30 1.63
CA LEU A 164 -22.44 -10.57 0.59
C LEU A 164 -21.49 -9.54 1.20
N GLN A 165 -21.94 -8.77 2.20
CA GLN A 165 -21.08 -7.78 2.88
C GLN A 165 -19.93 -8.45 3.64
N ILE A 166 -20.17 -9.62 4.28
CA ILE A 166 -19.12 -10.43 4.88
C ILE A 166 -18.05 -10.80 3.84
N ALA A 167 -18.48 -11.27 2.67
CA ALA A 167 -17.56 -11.63 1.59
C ALA A 167 -16.74 -10.43 1.11
N MET A 168 -17.36 -9.26 0.95
CA MET A 168 -16.70 -8.04 0.54
C MET A 168 -15.69 -7.54 1.59
N ALA A 169 -16.06 -7.59 2.88
CA ALA A 169 -15.17 -7.25 3.98
C ALA A 169 -13.95 -8.19 4.04
N MET A 170 -14.16 -9.49 3.83
CA MET A 170 -13.07 -10.47 3.74
C MET A 170 -12.15 -10.22 2.54
N ALA A 171 -12.73 -9.86 1.38
CA ALA A 171 -11.96 -9.53 0.19
C ALA A 171 -11.08 -8.27 0.40
N GLY A 172 -11.63 -7.23 1.01
CA GLY A 172 -10.92 -6.01 1.39
C GLY A 172 -9.73 -6.28 2.31
N SER A 173 -9.84 -7.31 3.16
CA SER A 173 -8.76 -7.78 4.05
C SER A 173 -7.87 -8.85 3.42
N ARG A 174 -7.90 -9.01 2.10
CA ARG A 174 -7.11 -10.01 1.34
C ARG A 174 -7.38 -11.48 1.70
N LYS A 175 -8.46 -11.79 2.44
CA LYS A 175 -8.88 -13.13 2.78
C LYS A 175 -9.67 -13.75 1.60
N LEU A 176 -9.02 -13.85 0.41
CA LEU A 176 -9.71 -14.15 -0.86
C LEU A 176 -10.37 -15.52 -0.89
N THR A 177 -9.78 -16.55 -0.29
CA THR A 177 -10.38 -17.89 -0.20
C THR A 177 -11.66 -17.85 0.62
N ARG A 178 -11.63 -17.21 1.78
CA ARG A 178 -12.81 -17.06 2.64
C ARG A 178 -13.88 -16.18 1.98
N ALA A 179 -13.48 -15.11 1.29
CA ALA A 179 -14.38 -14.26 0.52
C ALA A 179 -15.11 -15.06 -0.56
N ARG A 180 -14.38 -15.86 -1.35
CA ARG A 180 -14.95 -16.76 -2.35
C ARG A 180 -15.95 -17.76 -1.74
N ASP A 181 -15.57 -18.39 -0.62
CA ASP A 181 -16.45 -19.38 0.02
C ASP A 181 -17.71 -18.72 0.60
N ALA A 182 -17.61 -17.50 1.12
CA ALA A 182 -18.76 -16.71 1.55
C ALA A 182 -19.67 -16.34 0.36
N LEU A 183 -19.11 -15.98 -0.82
CA LEU A 183 -19.88 -15.74 -2.04
C LEU A 183 -20.61 -17.00 -2.53
N ARG A 184 -20.00 -18.16 -2.43
CA ARG A 184 -20.66 -19.44 -2.70
C ARG A 184 -21.86 -19.67 -1.78
N ALA A 185 -21.74 -19.32 -0.51
CA ALA A 185 -22.84 -19.40 0.44
C ALA A 185 -23.99 -18.43 0.08
N VAL A 186 -23.66 -17.21 -0.41
CA VAL A 186 -24.68 -16.26 -0.95
C VAL A 186 -25.47 -16.89 -2.09
N VAL A 187 -24.79 -17.50 -3.06
CA VAL A 187 -25.41 -18.13 -4.21
C VAL A 187 -26.27 -19.36 -3.79
N ALA A 188 -25.79 -20.14 -2.81
CA ALA A 188 -26.48 -21.32 -2.32
C ALA A 188 -27.75 -20.98 -1.53
N ALA A 189 -27.82 -19.83 -0.87
CA ALA A 189 -28.95 -19.40 -0.04
C ALA A 189 -30.21 -19.10 -0.90
N ASP A 190 -30.05 -18.37 -2.02
CA ASP A 190 -31.08 -18.14 -3.03
C ASP A 190 -30.43 -17.96 -4.40
N PRO A 191 -30.35 -19.02 -5.22
CA PRO A 191 -29.64 -18.98 -6.50
C PRO A 191 -30.29 -18.06 -7.56
N ASN A 192 -31.56 -17.69 -7.39
CA ASN A 192 -32.28 -16.90 -8.39
C ASN A 192 -32.38 -15.42 -8.05
N SER A 193 -31.88 -15.00 -6.88
CA SER A 193 -31.87 -13.60 -6.47
C SER A 193 -30.91 -12.76 -7.31
N GLU A 194 -31.18 -11.47 -7.40
CA GLU A 194 -30.27 -10.51 -8.00
C GLU A 194 -28.90 -10.50 -7.29
N ILE A 195 -28.92 -10.60 -5.96
CA ILE A 195 -27.71 -10.68 -5.11
C ILE A 195 -26.85 -11.89 -5.48
N ALA A 196 -27.46 -13.04 -5.77
CA ALA A 196 -26.75 -14.23 -6.25
C ALA A 196 -26.11 -14.01 -7.62
N GLY A 197 -26.70 -13.16 -8.47
CA GLY A 197 -26.11 -12.76 -9.74
C GLY A 197 -24.77 -12.05 -9.53
N TYR A 198 -24.74 -11.00 -8.71
CA TYR A 198 -23.51 -10.29 -8.33
C TYR A 198 -22.50 -11.22 -7.63
N ALA A 199 -22.97 -12.03 -6.70
CA ALA A 199 -22.09 -12.96 -5.98
C ALA A 199 -21.36 -13.94 -6.90
N ARG A 200 -22.02 -14.43 -7.98
CA ARG A 200 -21.38 -15.31 -8.97
C ARG A 200 -20.27 -14.61 -9.75
N GLU A 201 -20.44 -13.36 -10.14
CA GLU A 201 -19.40 -12.60 -10.86
C GLU A 201 -18.15 -12.42 -9.99
N TYR A 202 -18.34 -12.02 -8.74
CA TYR A 202 -17.22 -11.89 -7.79
C TYR A 202 -16.58 -13.24 -7.47
N GLU A 203 -17.39 -14.30 -7.27
CA GLU A 203 -16.90 -15.67 -7.01
C GLU A 203 -16.04 -16.18 -8.16
N GLN A 204 -16.47 -16.00 -9.40
CA GLN A 204 -15.71 -16.37 -10.58
C GLN A 204 -14.43 -15.54 -10.71
N SER A 205 -14.48 -14.25 -10.39
CA SER A 205 -13.32 -13.39 -10.40
C SER A 205 -12.27 -13.83 -9.35
N PHE A 206 -12.70 -14.08 -8.12
CA PHE A 206 -11.81 -14.56 -7.07
C PHE A 206 -11.28 -15.96 -7.34
N THR A 207 -12.09 -16.84 -7.91
CA THR A 207 -11.65 -18.18 -8.34
C THR A 207 -10.54 -18.06 -9.38
N ARG A 208 -10.70 -17.23 -10.41
CA ARG A 208 -9.65 -16.99 -11.42
C ARG A 208 -8.37 -16.43 -10.82
N ILE A 209 -8.47 -15.47 -9.88
CA ILE A 209 -7.30 -14.92 -9.17
C ILE A 209 -6.60 -16.02 -8.39
N LEU A 210 -7.33 -16.81 -7.61
CA LEU A 210 -6.77 -17.90 -6.79
C LEU A 210 -6.16 -19.02 -7.65
N GLU A 211 -6.78 -19.37 -8.77
CA GLU A 211 -6.27 -20.39 -9.70
C GLU A 211 -5.06 -19.90 -10.50
N SER A 212 -5.01 -18.62 -10.85
CA SER A 212 -3.86 -18.02 -11.52
C SER A 212 -2.70 -17.70 -10.58
N TYR A 213 -2.94 -17.68 -9.28
CA TYR A 213 -1.93 -17.36 -8.28
C TYR A 213 -0.84 -18.43 -8.27
N ARG A 214 0.38 -17.98 -8.49
CA ARG A 214 1.59 -18.82 -8.40
C ARG A 214 2.46 -18.27 -7.26
N PRO A 215 2.59 -18.98 -6.15
CA PRO A 215 3.44 -18.52 -5.04
C PRO A 215 4.93 -18.57 -5.36
N LEU A 216 5.32 -19.36 -6.34
CA LEU A 216 6.69 -19.58 -6.74
C LEU A 216 6.91 -19.06 -8.16
N HIS A 217 7.90 -18.17 -8.32
CA HIS A 217 8.32 -17.63 -9.62
C HIS A 217 9.81 -17.91 -9.79
N LEU A 218 10.16 -18.50 -10.93
CA LEU A 218 11.53 -18.75 -11.32
C LEU A 218 11.89 -17.80 -12.47
N THR A 219 13.04 -17.12 -12.34
CA THR A 219 13.57 -16.27 -13.40
C THR A 219 15.01 -16.70 -13.71
N LEU A 220 15.29 -16.92 -15.00
CA LEU A 220 16.62 -17.23 -15.52
C LEU A 220 17.05 -16.09 -16.46
N GLY A 221 18.23 -15.52 -16.25
CA GLY A 221 18.79 -14.48 -17.11
C GLY A 221 20.13 -14.88 -17.69
N LEU A 222 20.32 -14.54 -18.97
CA LEU A 222 21.60 -14.63 -19.66
C LEU A 222 21.89 -13.31 -20.35
N ASN A 223 23.01 -12.67 -19.99
CA ASN A 223 23.40 -11.36 -20.51
C ASN A 223 24.85 -11.39 -20.99
N TYR A 224 25.09 -10.66 -22.04
CA TYR A 224 26.42 -10.28 -22.49
C TYR A 224 26.69 -8.87 -21.99
N LEU A 225 27.87 -8.65 -21.46
CA LEU A 225 28.32 -7.39 -20.90
C LEU A 225 29.61 -6.94 -21.61
N TYR A 226 29.64 -5.69 -22.05
CA TYR A 226 30.86 -4.96 -22.40
C TYR A 226 31.17 -3.97 -21.27
N ASP A 227 32.41 -3.89 -20.85
CA ASP A 227 32.91 -3.09 -19.73
C ASP A 227 34.20 -2.40 -20.13
N ASP A 228 34.23 -1.06 -20.10
CA ASP A 228 35.41 -0.29 -20.50
C ASP A 228 36.44 -0.10 -19.38
N ASN A 229 36.08 -0.49 -18.14
CA ASN A 229 36.96 -0.43 -16.98
C ASN A 229 36.62 -1.52 -15.94
N ALA A 230 36.73 -2.79 -16.34
CA ALA A 230 36.30 -3.95 -15.54
C ALA A 230 36.96 -4.04 -14.17
N ILE A 231 38.18 -3.56 -14.01
CA ILE A 231 38.94 -3.58 -12.75
C ILE A 231 38.87 -2.24 -11.96
N SER A 232 38.04 -1.29 -12.40
CA SER A 232 37.92 0.04 -11.79
C SER A 232 39.28 0.77 -11.69
N SER A 233 40.08 0.66 -12.74
CA SER A 233 41.43 1.29 -12.81
C SER A 233 41.33 2.80 -12.72
N PRO A 234 42.26 3.47 -11.97
CA PRO A 234 42.24 4.91 -11.79
C PRO A 234 42.30 5.68 -13.13
N SER A 235 41.56 6.77 -13.23
CA SER A 235 41.58 7.65 -14.42
C SER A 235 42.92 8.38 -14.57
N ASN A 236 43.61 8.66 -13.46
CA ASN A 236 44.91 9.37 -13.45
C ASN A 236 46.07 8.41 -13.75
N ALA A 237 46.92 8.74 -14.73
CA ALA A 237 48.06 7.92 -15.13
C ALA A 237 49.09 7.74 -14.01
N GLY A 238 49.39 8.79 -13.20
CA GLY A 238 50.27 8.69 -12.06
C GLY A 238 49.72 7.76 -10.97
N ALA A 239 48.43 7.81 -10.71
CA ALA A 239 47.78 6.90 -9.78
C ALA A 239 47.80 5.45 -10.29
N ARG A 240 47.61 5.21 -11.60
CA ARG A 240 47.76 3.87 -12.19
C ARG A 240 49.19 3.33 -11.99
N ALA A 241 50.19 4.17 -12.18
CA ALA A 241 51.61 3.78 -11.98
C ALA A 241 51.86 3.33 -10.52
N GLN A 242 51.22 3.94 -9.53
CA GLN A 242 51.34 3.58 -8.10
C GLN A 242 50.79 2.17 -7.80
N ILE A 243 49.86 1.67 -8.58
CA ILE A 243 49.26 0.34 -8.42
C ILE A 243 49.73 -0.67 -9.50
N GLY A 244 50.89 -0.41 -10.11
CA GLY A 244 51.51 -1.35 -11.03
C GLY A 244 51.03 -1.27 -12.49
N ASN A 245 50.34 -0.20 -12.92
CA ASN A 245 49.81 0.00 -14.27
C ASN A 245 48.98 -1.22 -14.74
N PRO A 246 47.85 -1.56 -14.07
CA PRO A 246 47.12 -2.73 -14.44
C PRO A 246 46.65 -2.68 -15.89
N THR A 247 46.75 -3.83 -16.56
CA THR A 247 46.25 -4.09 -17.94
C THR A 247 44.82 -4.69 -17.86
N GLY A 248 44.11 -4.79 -18.95
CA GLY A 248 42.79 -5.44 -18.93
C GLY A 248 41.66 -4.53 -18.45
N GLN A 249 41.81 -3.21 -18.68
CA GLN A 249 40.75 -2.25 -18.31
C GLN A 249 39.44 -2.49 -19.08
N ARG A 250 39.51 -2.88 -20.37
CA ARG A 250 38.34 -3.20 -21.20
C ARG A 250 38.18 -4.69 -21.28
N ASP A 251 36.98 -5.18 -21.04
CA ASP A 251 36.70 -6.60 -21.11
C ASP A 251 35.24 -6.87 -21.46
N HIS A 252 34.97 -8.10 -21.74
CA HIS A 252 33.65 -8.65 -22.00
C HIS A 252 33.31 -9.72 -20.98
N ALA A 253 32.07 -9.79 -20.55
CA ALA A 253 31.63 -10.82 -19.63
C ALA A 253 30.31 -11.45 -20.06
N PHE A 254 30.15 -12.70 -19.65
CA PHE A 254 28.85 -13.34 -19.63
C PHE A 254 28.28 -13.31 -18.21
N MET A 255 27.03 -12.88 -18.07
CA MET A 255 26.32 -12.86 -16.81
C MET A 255 25.18 -13.86 -16.86
N GLY A 256 25.22 -14.85 -15.96
CA GLY A 256 24.11 -15.76 -15.69
C GLY A 256 23.41 -15.36 -14.39
N SER A 257 22.09 -15.40 -14.38
CA SER A 257 21.29 -15.21 -13.15
C SER A 257 20.22 -16.27 -13.01
N PHE A 258 20.02 -16.68 -11.78
CA PHE A 258 18.94 -17.55 -11.33
C PHE A 258 18.26 -16.86 -10.14
N ARG A 259 16.96 -16.58 -10.25
CA ARG A 259 16.17 -15.99 -9.18
C ARG A 259 14.95 -16.85 -8.91
N LEU A 260 14.74 -17.19 -7.65
CA LEU A 260 13.58 -17.89 -7.15
C LEU A 260 12.87 -17.02 -6.14
N ASP A 261 11.66 -16.59 -6.45
CA ASP A 261 10.81 -15.79 -5.58
C ASP A 261 9.68 -16.68 -5.04
N TYR A 262 9.49 -16.66 -3.73
CA TYR A 262 8.40 -17.34 -3.05
C TYR A 262 7.57 -16.33 -2.26
N THR A 263 6.30 -16.15 -2.63
CA THR A 263 5.38 -15.23 -1.99
C THR A 263 4.05 -15.95 -1.75
N PRO A 264 3.87 -16.61 -0.58
CA PRO A 264 2.63 -17.32 -0.27
C PRO A 264 1.47 -16.34 -0.06
N LEU A 265 0.27 -16.75 -0.46
CA LEU A 265 -0.96 -16.04 -0.12
C LEU A 265 -1.32 -16.36 1.34
N LEU A 266 -1.11 -15.40 2.24
CA LEU A 266 -1.50 -15.50 3.63
C LEU A 266 -2.86 -14.83 3.83
N GLU A 267 -3.80 -15.55 4.46
CA GLU A 267 -5.18 -15.09 4.68
C GLU A 267 -5.37 -14.33 6.00
N ASN A 268 -4.32 -13.68 6.46
CA ASN A 268 -4.31 -12.85 7.66
C ASN A 268 -3.54 -11.55 7.39
N ASP A 269 -3.35 -10.73 8.40
CA ASP A 269 -2.59 -9.49 8.28
C ASP A 269 -1.08 -9.69 8.07
N TYR A 270 -0.58 -10.92 8.15
CA TYR A 270 0.84 -11.20 7.93
C TYR A 270 1.17 -11.23 6.44
N THR A 271 2.38 -10.79 6.13
CA THR A 271 2.99 -10.89 4.81
C THR A 271 4.28 -11.68 4.92
N PHE A 272 4.59 -12.41 3.87
CA PHE A 272 5.84 -13.15 3.78
C PHE A 272 6.32 -13.17 2.34
N SER A 273 7.61 -12.95 2.13
CA SER A 273 8.27 -13.30 0.88
C SER A 273 9.66 -13.83 1.15
N ALA A 274 10.12 -14.72 0.28
CA ALA A 274 11.49 -15.20 0.29
C ALA A 274 12.03 -15.13 -1.16
N GLN A 275 13.27 -14.73 -1.31
CA GLN A 275 13.95 -14.66 -2.59
C GLN A 275 15.33 -15.30 -2.47
N TYR A 276 15.66 -16.20 -3.39
CA TYR A 276 17.01 -16.70 -3.59
C TYR A 276 17.53 -16.26 -4.95
N LEU A 277 18.69 -15.61 -4.96
CA LEU A 277 19.35 -15.11 -6.16
C LEU A 277 20.77 -15.68 -6.24
N VAL A 278 21.09 -16.28 -7.37
CA VAL A 278 22.47 -16.56 -7.79
C VAL A 278 22.76 -15.69 -9.01
N GLN A 279 23.86 -14.95 -8.97
CA GLN A 279 24.35 -14.18 -10.11
C GLN A 279 25.83 -14.49 -10.31
N SER A 280 26.19 -14.91 -11.52
CA SER A 280 27.57 -15.15 -11.92
C SER A 280 27.95 -14.19 -13.04
N THR A 281 29.04 -13.48 -12.88
CA THR A 281 29.66 -12.65 -13.92
C THR A 281 31.03 -13.22 -14.23
N LYS A 282 31.23 -13.70 -15.45
CA LYS A 282 32.51 -14.30 -15.88
C LYS A 282 33.10 -13.46 -17.01
N TYR A 283 34.22 -12.82 -16.71
CA TYR A 283 35.00 -12.05 -17.68
C TYR A 283 35.90 -12.98 -18.51
N GLY A 284 36.11 -12.59 -19.77
CA GLY A 284 36.74 -13.46 -20.77
C GLY A 284 38.24 -13.29 -20.93
N ASP A 285 38.73 -12.08 -20.84
CA ASP A 285 40.02 -11.71 -21.42
C ASP A 285 41.00 -11.09 -20.42
N THR A 286 40.92 -11.50 -19.16
CA THR A 286 41.84 -11.03 -18.13
C THR A 286 43.21 -11.68 -18.30
N ASN A 287 44.19 -10.88 -18.70
CA ASN A 287 45.55 -11.31 -19.01
C ASN A 287 46.33 -11.91 -17.83
N THR A 288 45.84 -11.76 -16.59
CA THR A 288 46.43 -12.40 -15.40
C THR A 288 45.32 -12.88 -14.45
N ALA A 289 45.56 -13.98 -13.76
CA ALA A 289 44.64 -14.50 -12.74
C ALA A 289 44.45 -13.51 -11.56
N GLU A 290 45.36 -12.56 -11.40
CA GLU A 290 45.32 -11.57 -10.32
C GLU A 290 44.37 -10.40 -10.62
N GLU A 291 44.10 -10.09 -11.90
CA GLU A 291 43.25 -8.97 -12.33
C GLU A 291 41.81 -9.40 -12.68
N ASN A 292 41.48 -10.68 -12.56
CA ASN A 292 40.17 -11.21 -12.96
C ASN A 292 39.03 -10.72 -12.06
N PRO A 293 38.10 -9.86 -12.53
CA PRO A 293 36.99 -9.34 -11.72
C PRO A 293 35.75 -10.28 -11.68
N SER A 294 35.89 -11.53 -12.14
CA SER A 294 34.76 -12.47 -12.15
C SER A 294 34.21 -12.72 -10.76
N THR A 295 32.88 -12.71 -10.65
CA THR A 295 32.17 -12.83 -9.38
C THR A 295 31.07 -13.86 -9.44
N VAL A 296 30.79 -14.49 -8.29
CA VAL A 296 29.56 -15.23 -8.03
C VAL A 296 28.95 -14.69 -6.76
N ILE A 297 27.69 -14.30 -6.81
CA ILE A 297 26.92 -13.78 -5.68
C ILE A 297 25.77 -14.74 -5.42
N ASN A 298 25.71 -15.26 -4.19
CA ASN A 298 24.56 -15.99 -3.67
C ASN A 298 23.86 -15.09 -2.66
N SER A 299 22.56 -14.88 -2.80
CA SER A 299 21.79 -14.02 -1.90
C SER A 299 20.47 -14.67 -1.54
N LEU A 300 20.18 -14.76 -0.25
CA LEU A 300 18.91 -15.19 0.30
C LEU A 300 18.29 -14.05 1.08
N THR A 301 17.10 -13.64 0.68
CA THR A 301 16.31 -12.64 1.43
C THR A 301 15.04 -13.31 1.95
N VAL A 302 14.76 -13.13 3.22
CA VAL A 302 13.49 -13.53 3.86
C VAL A 302 12.85 -12.27 4.43
N ASN A 303 11.59 -12.04 4.11
CA ASN A 303 10.90 -10.81 4.46
C ASN A 303 9.53 -11.09 5.11
N PRO A 304 9.49 -11.41 6.41
CA PRO A 304 8.25 -11.44 7.16
C PRO A 304 7.74 -10.02 7.39
N GLY A 305 6.43 -9.86 7.47
CA GLY A 305 5.81 -8.57 7.72
C GLY A 305 4.39 -8.69 8.24
N ARG A 306 3.81 -7.54 8.60
CA ARG A 306 2.42 -7.43 9.00
C ARG A 306 1.82 -6.13 8.47
N SER A 307 0.58 -6.25 7.99
CA SER A 307 -0.25 -5.13 7.52
C SER A 307 -1.07 -4.54 8.67
N PHE A 308 -1.19 -3.21 8.70
CA PHE A 308 -2.00 -2.46 9.66
C PHE A 308 -2.74 -1.36 8.89
N GLY A 309 -3.94 -1.66 8.40
CA GLY A 309 -4.66 -0.72 7.52
C GLY A 309 -3.81 -0.34 6.30
N ASN A 310 -3.52 0.97 6.16
CA ASN A 310 -2.71 1.49 5.06
C ASN A 310 -1.18 1.39 5.29
N SER A 311 -0.76 0.73 6.36
CA SER A 311 0.65 0.58 6.71
C SER A 311 1.08 -0.89 6.66
N ILE A 312 2.33 -1.13 6.28
CA ILE A 312 2.98 -2.43 6.37
C ILE A 312 4.29 -2.25 7.13
N PHE A 313 4.46 -3.02 8.20
CA PHE A 313 5.77 -3.23 8.81
C PHE A 313 6.36 -4.53 8.30
N SER A 314 7.58 -4.49 7.78
CA SER A 314 8.30 -5.67 7.30
C SER A 314 9.72 -5.72 7.86
N LEU A 315 10.28 -6.93 7.94
CA LEU A 315 11.61 -7.19 8.46
C LEU A 315 12.44 -7.99 7.44
N PRO A 316 12.89 -7.39 6.34
CA PRO A 316 13.80 -8.05 5.41
C PRO A 316 15.11 -8.44 6.11
N ILE A 317 15.46 -9.71 6.01
CA ILE A 317 16.73 -10.29 6.46
C ILE A 317 17.39 -10.84 5.20
N ASN A 318 18.55 -10.27 4.85
CA ASN A 318 19.34 -10.70 3.70
C ASN A 318 20.64 -11.34 4.16
N PHE A 319 20.95 -12.49 3.60
CA PHE A 319 22.26 -13.14 3.67
C PHE A 319 22.85 -13.13 2.26
N SER A 320 24.05 -12.61 2.08
CA SER A 320 24.75 -12.58 0.81
C SER A 320 26.17 -13.10 0.97
N HIS A 321 26.55 -14.06 0.11
CA HIS A 321 27.88 -14.64 0.03
C HIS A 321 28.46 -14.36 -1.36
N VAL A 322 29.60 -13.70 -1.39
CA VAL A 322 30.27 -13.24 -2.60
C VAL A 322 31.57 -13.98 -2.79
N PHE A 323 31.76 -14.55 -3.95
CA PHE A 323 33.02 -15.07 -4.46
C PHE A 323 33.63 -14.09 -5.44
N LEU A 324 34.91 -13.86 -5.34
CA LEU A 324 35.71 -13.07 -6.28
C LEU A 324 36.87 -13.94 -6.76
N LYS A 325 37.04 -14.07 -8.06
CA LYS A 325 38.11 -14.92 -8.65
C LYS A 325 38.03 -16.37 -8.13
N GLU A 326 36.82 -16.91 -8.03
CA GLU A 326 36.55 -18.27 -7.53
C GLU A 326 36.89 -18.50 -6.03
N LYS A 327 37.35 -17.48 -5.32
CA LYS A 327 37.64 -17.54 -3.87
C LYS A 327 36.52 -16.85 -3.10
N GLU A 328 36.27 -17.36 -1.90
CA GLU A 328 35.37 -16.67 -0.97
C GLU A 328 35.90 -15.27 -0.68
N TYR A 329 35.05 -14.25 -0.83
CA TYR A 329 35.45 -12.87 -0.70
C TYR A 329 34.81 -12.20 0.52
N GLN A 330 33.48 -12.23 0.60
CA GLN A 330 32.78 -11.63 1.73
C GLN A 330 31.44 -12.30 2.01
N VAL A 331 31.00 -12.20 3.26
CA VAL A 331 29.65 -12.48 3.71
C VAL A 331 29.04 -11.20 4.27
N LEU A 332 27.77 -10.96 3.89
CA LEU A 332 26.96 -9.85 4.38
C LEU A 332 25.68 -10.43 5.01
N VAL A 333 25.36 -9.96 6.21
CA VAL A 333 24.05 -10.21 6.83
C VAL A 333 23.42 -8.87 7.12
N THR A 334 22.29 -8.58 6.49
CA THR A 334 21.57 -7.32 6.64
C THR A 334 20.19 -7.56 7.20
N VAL A 335 19.83 -6.83 8.26
CA VAL A 335 18.49 -6.76 8.82
C VAL A 335 17.98 -5.34 8.62
N ARG A 336 16.79 -5.19 8.00
CA ARG A 336 16.27 -3.87 7.62
C ARG A 336 14.80 -3.71 8.00
N PRO A 337 14.47 -3.49 9.29
CA PRO A 337 13.09 -3.16 9.66
C PRO A 337 12.60 -1.96 8.85
N THR A 338 11.49 -2.15 8.14
CA THR A 338 10.91 -1.18 7.21
C THR A 338 9.45 -0.95 7.53
N TRP A 339 9.07 0.30 7.64
CA TRP A 339 7.69 0.75 7.68
C TRP A 339 7.34 1.41 6.35
N SER A 340 6.25 0.96 5.74
CA SER A 340 5.70 1.51 4.50
C SER A 340 4.28 1.99 4.77
N TRP A 341 3.96 3.22 4.41
CA TRP A 341 2.64 3.81 4.56
C TRP A 341 2.11 4.27 3.20
N GLN A 342 0.95 3.72 2.82
CA GLN A 342 0.22 4.14 1.64
C GLN A 342 -0.61 5.39 2.00
N ALA A 343 -0.03 6.57 1.77
CA ALA A 343 -0.65 7.86 2.06
C ALA A 343 -1.85 8.16 1.13
N ALA A 344 -1.81 7.63 -0.11
CA ALA A 344 -2.89 7.63 -1.09
C ALA A 344 -2.71 6.43 -2.03
N PRO A 345 -3.69 6.09 -2.90
CA PRO A 345 -3.61 4.91 -3.77
C PRO A 345 -2.32 4.80 -4.60
N GLN A 346 -1.76 5.93 -5.01
CA GLN A 346 -0.56 6.02 -5.85
C GLN A 346 0.71 6.41 -5.08
N HIS A 347 0.63 6.71 -3.78
CA HIS A 347 1.70 7.32 -3.00
C HIS A 347 2.07 6.46 -1.81
N ILE A 348 3.32 6.00 -1.75
CA ILE A 348 3.86 5.23 -0.62
C ILE A 348 5.06 5.96 -0.04
N LEU A 349 5.04 6.19 1.26
CA LEU A 349 6.17 6.66 2.05
C LEU A 349 6.81 5.49 2.79
N GLN A 350 8.13 5.49 2.86
CA GLN A 350 8.90 4.44 3.54
C GLN A 350 9.91 5.03 4.51
N ALA A 351 10.06 4.38 5.64
CA ALA A 351 11.14 4.61 6.59
C ALA A 351 11.75 3.26 7.01
N ALA A 352 13.08 3.19 7.07
CA ALA A 352 13.75 1.97 7.52
C ALA A 352 15.01 2.28 8.33
N ALA A 353 15.36 1.37 9.24
CA ALA A 353 16.69 1.26 9.80
C ALA A 353 17.46 0.15 9.07
N ASN A 354 18.78 0.23 9.03
CA ASN A 354 19.63 -0.78 8.41
C ASN A 354 20.70 -1.20 9.41
N PHE A 355 20.87 -2.51 9.56
CA PHE A 355 21.94 -3.12 10.36
C PHE A 355 22.60 -4.19 9.49
N THR A 356 23.87 -3.98 9.15
CA THR A 356 24.63 -4.91 8.31
C THR A 356 25.89 -5.36 9.04
N ARG A 357 26.11 -6.65 9.13
CA ARG A 357 27.39 -7.25 9.44
C ARG A 357 28.07 -7.61 8.13
N ARG A 358 29.29 -7.09 7.93
CA ARG A 358 30.19 -7.44 6.83
C ARG A 358 31.39 -8.16 7.38
N ASP A 359 31.63 -9.37 6.89
CA ASP A 359 32.81 -10.18 7.19
C ASP A 359 33.55 -10.46 5.88
N MET A 360 34.81 -10.01 5.82
CA MET A 360 35.71 -10.30 4.72
C MET A 360 36.35 -11.66 4.99
N LEU A 361 36.35 -12.53 3.97
CA LEU A 361 36.86 -13.90 4.08
C LEU A 361 38.31 -14.05 3.61
N GLN A 362 38.92 -12.92 3.29
CA GLN A 362 40.34 -12.82 2.96
C GLN A 362 41.01 -11.90 3.97
N ASP A 363 42.10 -12.37 4.57
CA ASP A 363 42.85 -11.61 5.58
C ASP A 363 43.40 -10.33 4.95
N PRO A 364 43.29 -9.18 5.63
CA PRO A 364 43.86 -7.93 5.17
C PRO A 364 45.42 -8.00 5.26
N LEU A 365 46.12 -7.34 4.33
CA LEU A 365 47.59 -7.24 4.35
C LEU A 365 48.12 -6.55 5.61
N VAL A 366 47.35 -5.58 6.10
CA VAL A 366 47.62 -4.85 7.34
C VAL A 366 46.30 -4.56 8.06
N GLN A 367 46.36 -4.47 9.39
CA GLN A 367 45.15 -4.30 10.22
C GLN A 367 44.36 -3.04 9.88
N ASP A 368 45.02 -1.97 9.46
CA ASP A 368 44.36 -0.70 9.10
C ASP A 368 43.47 -0.83 7.85
N GLU A 369 43.70 -1.85 7.03
CA GLU A 369 42.93 -2.17 5.82
C GLU A 369 41.82 -3.22 6.07
N ASP A 370 41.58 -3.63 7.31
CA ASP A 370 40.52 -4.58 7.67
C ASP A 370 39.14 -3.96 7.42
N ARG A 371 38.38 -4.56 6.49
CA ARG A 371 37.06 -4.10 6.07
C ARG A 371 35.91 -4.77 6.83
N ASP A 372 36.21 -5.68 7.77
CA ASP A 372 35.17 -6.24 8.64
C ASP A 372 34.44 -5.12 9.37
N ALA A 373 33.10 -5.13 9.33
CA ALA A 373 32.36 -3.99 9.85
C ALA A 373 30.99 -4.37 10.42
N ASN A 374 30.59 -3.56 11.39
CA ASN A 374 29.16 -3.37 11.72
C ASN A 374 28.71 -2.03 11.15
N ILE A 375 27.70 -2.06 10.28
CA ILE A 375 27.19 -0.90 9.57
C ILE A 375 25.78 -0.63 10.08
N GLY A 376 25.57 0.55 10.65
CA GLY A 376 24.24 1.05 11.04
C GLY A 376 23.77 2.12 10.09
N GLY A 377 22.46 2.26 9.90
CA GLY A 377 21.93 3.31 9.04
C GLY A 377 20.44 3.49 9.15
N ALA A 378 19.95 4.52 8.46
CA ALA A 378 18.55 4.82 8.32
C ALA A 378 18.22 5.26 6.89
N SER A 379 17.00 5.04 6.46
CA SER A 379 16.56 5.48 5.14
C SER A 379 15.14 6.02 5.15
N ALA A 380 14.89 6.97 4.24
CA ALA A 380 13.56 7.46 3.90
C ALA A 380 13.35 7.31 2.39
N GLY A 381 12.14 6.93 2.00
CA GLY A 381 11.79 6.70 0.60
C GLY A 381 10.39 7.19 0.28
N TYR A 382 10.18 7.52 -0.99
CA TYR A 382 8.90 7.86 -1.57
C TYR A 382 8.75 7.14 -2.90
N ILE A 383 7.60 6.48 -3.09
CA ILE A 383 7.25 5.78 -4.32
C ILE A 383 5.94 6.36 -4.84
N PHE A 384 5.95 6.71 -6.11
CA PHE A 384 4.78 7.16 -6.87
C PHE A 384 4.52 6.19 -8.01
N SER A 385 3.32 5.59 -8.01
CA SER A 385 2.85 4.71 -9.08
C SER A 385 1.89 5.46 -9.98
N TYR A 386 1.99 5.28 -11.31
CA TYR A 386 1.13 5.96 -12.25
C TYR A 386 0.80 5.07 -13.46
N GLY A 387 -0.36 5.34 -14.07
CA GLY A 387 -0.85 4.61 -15.24
C GLY A 387 -1.15 3.13 -14.95
N ASP A 388 -1.89 2.51 -15.86
CA ASP A 388 -2.37 1.12 -15.70
C ASP A 388 -1.32 0.07 -16.12
N GLN A 389 -0.22 0.49 -16.74
CA GLN A 389 0.85 -0.39 -17.26
C GLN A 389 2.05 -0.51 -16.31
N GLY A 390 1.89 -0.09 -15.05
CA GLY A 390 2.92 -0.23 -14.01
C GLY A 390 4.04 0.80 -14.11
N GLY A 391 3.71 2.04 -14.46
CA GLY A 391 4.61 3.19 -14.34
C GLY A 391 4.94 3.46 -12.87
N MET A 392 6.20 3.77 -12.58
CA MET A 392 6.68 4.02 -11.23
C MET A 392 7.80 5.06 -11.21
N ALA A 393 7.80 5.91 -10.20
CA ALA A 393 8.94 6.76 -9.84
C ALA A 393 9.24 6.58 -8.36
N ALA A 394 10.52 6.53 -8.00
CA ALA A 394 10.93 6.39 -6.60
C ALA A 394 12.09 7.33 -6.29
N LEU A 395 12.04 7.92 -5.10
CA LEU A 395 13.12 8.71 -4.51
C LEU A 395 13.50 8.06 -3.18
N ARG A 396 14.79 8.02 -2.89
CA ARG A 396 15.26 7.46 -1.64
C ARG A 396 16.53 8.16 -1.15
N TYR A 397 16.58 8.37 0.15
CA TYR A 397 17.75 8.79 0.88
C TYR A 397 18.17 7.72 1.87
N ASP A 398 19.47 7.38 1.91
CA ASP A 398 20.06 6.48 2.89
C ASP A 398 21.22 7.19 3.60
N PHE A 399 21.25 7.08 4.92
CA PHE A 399 22.38 7.40 5.77
C PHE A 399 23.03 6.11 6.26
N SER A 400 24.35 6.04 6.30
CA SER A 400 25.10 4.91 6.84
C SER A 400 26.27 5.35 7.70
N TYR A 401 26.55 4.57 8.72
CA TYR A 401 27.72 4.65 9.56
C TYR A 401 28.45 3.31 9.49
N ASP A 402 29.60 3.29 8.82
CA ASP A 402 30.43 2.10 8.64
C ASP A 402 31.52 2.08 9.72
N ASN A 403 31.35 1.21 10.73
CA ASN A 403 32.32 1.00 11.79
C ASN A 403 33.23 -0.20 11.45
N ALA A 404 34.03 -0.04 10.41
CA ALA A 404 35.03 -1.02 10.02
C ALA A 404 36.05 -1.26 11.13
N ARG A 405 36.69 -2.44 11.17
CA ARG A 405 37.79 -2.70 12.10
C ARG A 405 39.03 -1.86 11.75
N GLY A 406 39.40 -1.84 10.47
CA GLY A 406 40.49 -1.04 9.96
C GLY A 406 40.16 0.47 9.94
N VAL A 407 41.10 1.29 10.39
CA VAL A 407 40.90 2.73 10.52
C VAL A 407 40.69 3.42 9.19
N ASN A 408 41.27 2.89 8.09
CA ASN A 408 41.18 3.45 6.75
C ASN A 408 39.77 3.32 6.13
N TRP A 409 38.88 2.51 6.72
CA TRP A 409 37.55 2.19 6.18
C TRP A 409 36.38 2.70 7.03
N LYS A 410 36.66 3.28 8.20
CA LYS A 410 35.62 3.89 9.03
C LYS A 410 35.10 5.16 8.39
N ASN A 411 33.80 5.17 8.04
CA ASN A 411 33.21 6.33 7.37
C ASN A 411 31.74 6.53 7.75
N ARG A 412 31.22 7.68 7.40
CA ARG A 412 29.78 7.92 7.26
C ARG A 412 29.46 8.15 5.80
N GLY A 413 28.30 7.68 5.37
CA GLY A 413 27.86 7.81 3.99
C GLY A 413 26.46 8.40 3.87
N HIS A 414 26.25 9.18 2.82
CA HIS A 414 24.95 9.67 2.38
C HIS A 414 24.72 9.22 0.95
N ARG A 415 23.53 8.66 0.68
CA ARG A 415 23.16 8.21 -0.65
C ARG A 415 21.80 8.77 -1.02
N TYR A 416 21.72 9.41 -2.17
CA TYR A 416 20.51 9.92 -2.78
C TYR A 416 20.27 9.15 -4.06
N SER A 417 19.11 8.51 -4.20
CA SER A 417 18.78 7.76 -5.40
C SER A 417 17.41 8.14 -5.93
N ALA A 418 17.30 8.14 -7.26
CA ALA A 418 16.07 8.30 -7.99
C ALA A 418 15.96 7.18 -9.02
N SER A 419 14.79 6.59 -9.17
CA SER A 419 14.54 5.57 -10.19
C SER A 419 13.14 5.71 -10.78
N GLY A 420 12.97 5.21 -12.01
CA GLY A 420 11.69 5.23 -12.68
C GLY A 420 11.55 4.08 -13.68
N VAL A 421 10.32 3.61 -13.81
CA VAL A 421 9.87 2.69 -14.86
C VAL A 421 8.83 3.42 -15.68
N ILE A 422 9.12 3.63 -16.96
CA ILE A 422 8.27 4.34 -17.91
C ILE A 422 7.75 3.31 -18.91
N PRO A 423 6.49 2.88 -18.84
CA PRO A 423 5.90 2.01 -19.84
C PRO A 423 5.74 2.79 -21.16
N LEU A 424 6.43 2.34 -22.20
CA LEU A 424 6.31 2.89 -23.55
C LEU A 424 5.18 2.21 -24.32
N SER A 425 4.90 0.95 -23.97
CA SER A 425 3.76 0.17 -24.41
C SER A 425 3.49 -0.96 -23.43
N ALA A 426 2.46 -1.77 -23.65
CA ALA A 426 2.19 -2.96 -22.82
C ALA A 426 3.37 -3.96 -22.77
N ALA A 427 4.18 -4.02 -23.83
CA ALA A 427 5.31 -4.94 -23.93
C ALA A 427 6.67 -4.27 -23.68
N LEU A 428 6.81 -2.96 -23.84
CA LEU A 428 8.09 -2.26 -23.81
C LEU A 428 8.13 -1.25 -22.67
N LYS A 429 9.16 -1.36 -21.81
CA LYS A 429 9.40 -0.46 -20.69
C LYS A 429 10.78 0.17 -20.78
N PHE A 430 10.88 1.44 -20.45
CA PHE A 430 12.13 2.15 -20.25
C PHE A 430 12.39 2.29 -18.76
N ASN A 431 13.58 1.87 -18.32
CA ASN A 431 14.03 1.91 -16.94
C ASN A 431 15.14 2.94 -16.80
N LEU A 432 15.02 3.84 -15.83
CA LEU A 432 16.03 4.85 -15.56
C LEU A 432 16.35 4.84 -14.06
N SER A 433 17.64 4.93 -13.70
CA SER A 433 18.03 5.18 -12.32
C SER A 433 19.29 6.05 -12.23
N GLY A 434 19.35 6.81 -11.16
CA GLY A 434 20.52 7.62 -10.83
C GLY A 434 20.75 7.61 -9.33
N GLU A 435 22.02 7.62 -8.94
CA GLU A 435 22.46 7.62 -7.56
C GLU A 435 23.65 8.57 -7.39
N VAL A 436 23.66 9.32 -6.31
CA VAL A 436 24.81 10.07 -5.82
C VAL A 436 25.09 9.61 -4.40
N SER A 437 26.30 9.16 -4.14
CA SER A 437 26.74 8.76 -2.79
C SER A 437 28.01 9.51 -2.39
N THR A 438 28.03 9.98 -1.15
CA THR A 438 29.23 10.59 -0.53
C THR A 438 29.67 9.75 0.65
N GLN A 439 30.98 9.67 0.87
CA GLN A 439 31.58 8.94 1.98
C GLN A 439 32.67 9.80 2.62
N ASP A 440 32.47 10.22 3.86
CA ASP A 440 33.41 10.97 4.67
C ASP A 440 34.13 10.00 5.61
N TYR A 441 35.42 9.80 5.44
CA TYR A 441 36.24 8.93 6.29
C TYR A 441 36.70 9.69 7.55
N PHE A 442 36.68 9.01 8.70
CA PHE A 442 36.94 9.68 9.98
C PHE A 442 38.42 9.90 10.30
N LYS A 443 39.28 9.10 9.70
CA LYS A 443 40.70 9.10 10.01
C LYS A 443 41.55 9.36 8.76
N THR A 444 42.72 9.91 8.95
CA THR A 444 43.76 9.98 7.93
C THR A 444 44.11 8.57 7.46
N ASN A 445 44.08 8.34 6.17
CA ASN A 445 44.46 7.06 5.57
C ASN A 445 45.94 6.81 5.81
N THR A 446 46.29 5.68 6.41
CA THR A 446 47.67 5.39 6.86
C THR A 446 48.64 5.10 5.71
N VAL A 447 48.10 4.82 4.49
CA VAL A 447 48.94 4.60 3.29
C VAL A 447 49.24 5.91 2.54
N PHE A 448 48.24 6.82 2.48
CA PHE A 448 48.31 8.02 1.65
C PHE A 448 48.47 9.31 2.45
N ASP A 449 48.41 9.22 3.79
CA ASP A 449 48.52 10.37 4.72
C ASP A 449 47.50 11.51 4.42
N VAL A 450 46.30 11.12 3.97
CA VAL A 450 45.20 12.04 3.61
C VAL A 450 43.93 11.51 4.20
N GLN A 451 43.10 12.37 4.80
CA GLN A 451 41.75 12.01 5.18
C GLN A 451 40.91 11.87 3.91
N ARG A 452 40.43 10.66 3.65
CA ARG A 452 39.72 10.31 2.42
C ARG A 452 38.32 10.90 2.40
N ASP A 453 37.91 11.38 1.23
CA ASP A 453 36.60 11.86 0.90
C ASP A 453 36.26 11.38 -0.51
N ASP A 454 35.10 10.69 -0.63
CA ASP A 454 34.65 10.11 -1.90
C ASP A 454 33.26 10.63 -2.28
N THR A 455 33.09 10.87 -3.56
CA THR A 455 31.76 11.09 -4.16
C THR A 455 31.62 10.21 -5.39
N THR A 456 30.56 9.41 -5.44
CA THR A 456 30.26 8.53 -6.59
C THR A 456 28.94 8.90 -7.20
N TRP A 457 28.93 9.09 -8.52
CA TRP A 457 27.72 9.19 -9.35
C TRP A 457 27.57 7.89 -10.12
N PHE A 458 26.38 7.32 -10.06
CA PHE A 458 26.01 6.13 -10.81
C PHE A 458 24.68 6.37 -11.53
N GLY A 459 24.61 5.99 -12.80
CA GLY A 459 23.39 6.11 -13.58
C GLY A 459 23.17 4.91 -14.48
N THR A 460 21.92 4.50 -14.66
CA THR A 460 21.54 3.46 -15.61
C THR A 460 20.37 3.91 -16.48
N ALA A 461 20.39 3.48 -17.74
CA ALA A 461 19.28 3.60 -18.66
C ALA A 461 19.10 2.27 -19.37
N GLY A 462 17.90 1.71 -19.39
CA GLY A 462 17.65 0.39 -19.95
C GLY A 462 16.28 0.25 -20.58
N LEU A 463 16.19 -0.70 -21.50
CA LEU A 463 14.96 -1.14 -22.14
C LEU A 463 14.70 -2.59 -21.74
N SER A 464 13.45 -2.90 -21.41
CA SER A 464 12.97 -4.27 -21.26
C SER A 464 11.77 -4.48 -22.19
N TRP A 465 11.89 -5.47 -23.06
CA TRP A 465 10.89 -5.80 -24.06
C TRP A 465 10.36 -7.21 -23.84
N ASN A 466 9.14 -7.34 -23.37
CA ASN A 466 8.45 -8.62 -23.24
C ASN A 466 8.03 -9.13 -24.62
N LEU A 467 8.73 -10.12 -25.13
CA LEU A 467 8.39 -10.78 -26.41
C LEU A 467 7.15 -11.67 -26.26
N THR A 468 7.08 -12.35 -25.13
CA THR A 468 5.94 -13.19 -24.73
C THR A 468 5.66 -12.99 -23.24
N GLY A 469 4.66 -13.71 -22.68
CA GLY A 469 4.41 -13.71 -21.23
C GLY A 469 5.58 -14.22 -20.39
N ASN A 470 6.50 -14.97 -21.00
CA ASN A 470 7.58 -15.68 -20.29
C ASN A 470 8.99 -15.28 -20.73
N VAL A 471 9.13 -14.46 -21.78
CA VAL A 471 10.43 -14.11 -22.36
C VAL A 471 10.55 -12.62 -22.54
N ALA A 472 11.62 -12.03 -22.01
CA ALA A 472 11.95 -10.63 -22.17
C ALA A 472 13.36 -10.45 -22.74
N LEU A 473 13.55 -9.46 -23.61
CA LEU A 473 14.85 -8.95 -24.02
C LEU A 473 15.20 -7.72 -23.19
N LEU A 474 16.46 -7.64 -22.80
CA LEU A 474 17.00 -6.58 -21.97
C LEU A 474 18.15 -5.88 -22.71
N ALA A 475 18.21 -4.56 -22.60
CA ALA A 475 19.38 -3.77 -23.01
C ALA A 475 19.58 -2.68 -21.98
N GLN A 476 20.81 -2.51 -21.48
CA GLN A 476 21.11 -1.53 -20.43
C GLN A 476 22.48 -0.89 -20.67
N TYR A 477 22.53 0.40 -20.48
CA TYR A 477 23.75 1.16 -20.34
C TYR A 477 23.88 1.65 -18.90
N SER A 478 25.09 1.59 -18.34
CA SER A 478 25.39 2.17 -17.02
C SER A 478 26.66 2.99 -17.07
N HIS A 479 26.67 4.06 -16.31
CA HIS A 479 27.82 4.95 -16.14
C HIS A 479 28.12 5.16 -14.66
N THR A 480 29.41 5.03 -14.29
CA THR A 480 29.93 5.32 -12.95
C THR A 480 31.03 6.35 -13.03
N THR A 481 30.95 7.39 -12.22
CA THR A 481 32.05 8.31 -11.95
C THR A 481 32.33 8.29 -10.46
N ALA A 482 33.45 7.74 -10.06
CA ALA A 482 33.96 7.81 -8.68
C ALA A 482 35.01 8.90 -8.60
N LYS A 483 34.81 9.86 -7.71
CA LYS A 483 35.72 10.95 -7.38
C LYS A 483 36.23 10.77 -5.98
N SER A 484 37.55 10.86 -5.81
CA SER A 484 38.23 10.79 -4.53
C SER A 484 39.35 11.83 -4.45
N ASN A 485 39.58 12.36 -3.26
CA ASN A 485 40.77 13.15 -3.02
C ASN A 485 42.06 12.29 -3.01
N ILE A 486 41.95 10.96 -2.83
CA ILE A 486 43.02 9.97 -3.02
C ILE A 486 42.91 9.39 -4.43
N LYS A 487 43.77 9.74 -5.34
CA LYS A 487 43.62 9.53 -6.79
C LYS A 487 43.58 8.07 -7.26
N VAL A 488 43.99 7.11 -6.45
CA VAL A 488 43.88 5.69 -6.76
C VAL A 488 42.43 5.19 -6.72
N TYR A 489 41.51 5.93 -6.07
CA TYR A 489 40.08 5.64 -6.00
C TYR A 489 39.22 6.46 -6.99
N ASP A 490 39.87 7.35 -7.81
CA ASP A 490 39.19 8.18 -8.81
C ASP A 490 39.15 7.45 -10.15
N TYR A 491 37.97 7.02 -10.59
CA TYR A 491 37.77 6.30 -11.86
C TYR A 491 36.43 6.63 -12.54
N ASN A 492 36.41 6.34 -13.86
CA ASN A 492 35.17 6.29 -14.63
C ASN A 492 35.01 4.88 -15.20
N ARG A 493 33.75 4.45 -15.37
CA ARG A 493 33.40 3.15 -15.90
C ARG A 493 32.08 3.22 -16.68
N ASN A 494 32.08 2.69 -17.88
CA ASN A 494 30.88 2.51 -18.70
C ASN A 494 30.65 1.03 -18.94
N THR A 495 29.42 0.60 -18.78
CA THR A 495 29.04 -0.77 -19.13
C THR A 495 27.83 -0.75 -20.05
N PHE A 496 27.83 -1.66 -21.01
CA PHE A 496 26.69 -1.94 -21.85
C PHE A 496 26.36 -3.44 -21.77
N SER A 497 25.11 -3.76 -21.44
CA SER A 497 24.67 -5.16 -21.40
C SER A 497 23.43 -5.37 -22.26
N THR A 498 23.35 -6.55 -22.85
CA THR A 498 22.15 -7.03 -23.54
C THR A 498 21.94 -8.51 -23.22
N GLY A 499 20.68 -8.92 -23.13
CA GLY A 499 20.39 -10.29 -22.75
C GLY A 499 18.94 -10.68 -22.89
N ILE A 500 18.69 -11.90 -22.43
CA ILE A 500 17.39 -12.53 -22.44
C ILE A 500 17.04 -13.03 -21.03
N GLU A 501 15.80 -12.85 -20.65
CA GLU A 501 15.24 -13.33 -19.39
C GLU A 501 14.05 -14.25 -19.65
N PHE A 502 14.01 -15.37 -18.94
CA PHE A 502 12.92 -16.36 -18.96
C PHE A 502 12.27 -16.39 -17.58
N SER A 503 10.94 -16.26 -17.52
CA SER A 503 10.15 -16.29 -16.29
C SER A 503 9.13 -17.43 -16.32
N PHE A 504 8.99 -18.18 -15.22
CA PHE A 504 8.14 -19.37 -15.10
C PHE A 504 7.26 -19.32 -13.85
#